data_9a721cbaab5385ccb9cf665e24db31f2
#
_entry.id   9a721cbaab5385ccb9cf665e24db31f2
#
_cell.length_a   1.000
_cell.length_b   1.000
_cell.length_c   1.000
_cell.angle_alpha   90.00
_cell.angle_beta   90.00
_cell.angle_gamma   90.00
#
_symmetry.space_group_name_H-M   'P 1'
#
loop_
_entity.id
_entity.type
_entity.pdbx_description
1 polymer ?
#
loop_
_entity_poly.entity_id
_entity_poly.type
_entity_poly.pdbx_seq_one_letter_code
_entity_poly.pdbx_strand_id
1 'polypeptide(L)'
;LNVVEASIINDVPITVGISTDKACLAESVYGASKYLMERVFMNSNNDTNRFALTRFANVAHSAGSVLPFWLKLKKEGKPLKLTDKDMNRLIFTQKDAAQLIKRTISWTELHGGGFVKSYKMKCVNMFDLAKVVSSDIEIIGRRPGEKNDEDLVSKNEVDRTYLYGHDIHIRMEENDGDNKLTEPYNSKSAPKMTKEEMKELVWGG
;
A
#
# COMPACT_ATOMS: atom_id res chain seq x y z
N LEU A 1 -2.61 -0.55 -20.40
CA LEU A 1 -2.55 -1.40 -21.61
C LEU A 1 -1.16 -1.33 -22.24
N ASN A 2 -0.65 -0.18 -22.64
CA ASN A 2 0.63 -0.03 -23.37
C ASN A 2 1.81 -0.78 -22.73
N VAL A 3 1.93 -0.79 -21.39
CA VAL A 3 2.99 -1.54 -20.68
C VAL A 3 2.81 -3.05 -20.87
N VAL A 4 1.58 -3.55 -20.77
CA VAL A 4 1.27 -4.99 -20.98
C VAL A 4 1.58 -5.39 -22.41
N GLU A 5 1.11 -4.64 -23.39
CA GLU A 5 1.39 -4.87 -24.81
C GLU A 5 2.89 -4.86 -25.11
N ALA A 6 3.61 -3.84 -24.61
CA ALA A 6 5.05 -3.75 -24.78
C ALA A 6 5.79 -4.94 -24.12
N SER A 7 5.35 -5.39 -22.96
CA SER A 7 5.93 -6.56 -22.28
C SER A 7 5.73 -7.84 -23.08
N ILE A 8 4.55 -8.04 -23.66
CA ILE A 8 4.22 -9.21 -24.49
C ILE A 8 5.03 -9.17 -25.80
N ILE A 9 5.04 -8.03 -26.49
CA ILE A 9 5.76 -7.89 -27.78
C ILE A 9 7.28 -8.12 -27.63
N ASN A 10 7.84 -7.76 -26.47
CA ASN A 10 9.29 -7.89 -26.21
C ASN A 10 9.64 -9.12 -25.35
N ASP A 11 8.72 -10.08 -25.22
CA ASP A 11 8.93 -11.32 -24.46
C ASP A 11 9.48 -11.10 -23.05
N VAL A 12 9.01 -10.05 -22.34
CA VAL A 12 9.40 -9.77 -20.95
C VAL A 12 8.80 -10.83 -20.05
N PRO A 13 9.61 -11.69 -19.39
CA PRO A 13 9.09 -12.87 -18.71
C PRO A 13 8.30 -12.51 -17.44
N ILE A 14 8.67 -11.41 -16.75
CA ILE A 14 8.00 -10.98 -15.51
C ILE A 14 7.81 -9.46 -15.55
N THR A 15 6.57 -9.01 -15.35
CA THR A 15 6.23 -7.59 -15.21
C THR A 15 5.48 -7.35 -13.91
N VAL A 16 6.03 -6.50 -13.04
CA VAL A 16 5.41 -6.17 -11.76
C VAL A 16 4.88 -4.73 -11.75
N GLY A 17 3.58 -4.59 -11.59
CA GLY A 17 2.91 -3.30 -11.45
C GLY A 17 2.90 -2.79 -10.00
N ILE A 18 3.05 -1.46 -9.81
CA ILE A 18 2.96 -0.84 -8.49
C ILE A 18 1.56 -0.27 -8.29
N SER A 19 0.79 -0.87 -7.39
CA SER A 19 -0.54 -0.46 -6.98
C SER A 19 -0.54 0.21 -5.59
N THR A 20 -1.70 0.52 -5.07
CA THR A 20 -1.90 1.27 -3.83
C THR A 20 -3.13 0.74 -3.08
N ASP A 21 -3.18 0.93 -1.76
CA ASP A 21 -4.35 0.74 -0.91
C ASP A 21 -5.60 1.47 -1.45
N LYS A 22 -5.43 2.59 -2.14
CA LYS A 22 -6.54 3.36 -2.77
C LYS A 22 -7.21 2.65 -3.94
N ALA A 23 -6.61 1.58 -4.48
CA ALA A 23 -7.26 0.68 -5.43
C ALA A 23 -8.31 -0.21 -4.74
N CYS A 24 -8.13 -0.48 -3.44
CA CYS A 24 -9.06 -1.20 -2.61
C CYS A 24 -10.27 -0.30 -2.29
N LEU A 25 -11.49 -0.67 -2.68
CA LEU A 25 -12.70 0.16 -2.55
C LEU A 25 -12.49 1.59 -3.07
N ALA A 26 -12.13 1.71 -4.35
CA ALA A 26 -11.75 2.96 -4.99
C ALA A 26 -12.87 4.01 -4.97
N GLU A 27 -12.67 5.11 -4.23
CA GLU A 27 -13.59 6.27 -4.14
C GLU A 27 -13.05 7.50 -4.90
N SER A 28 -11.83 7.43 -5.41
CA SER A 28 -11.20 8.50 -6.18
C SER A 28 -10.84 8.04 -7.58
N VAL A 29 -10.69 8.99 -8.52
CA VAL A 29 -10.23 8.70 -9.89
C VAL A 29 -8.87 8.01 -9.88
N TYR A 30 -7.97 8.43 -8.98
CA TYR A 30 -6.67 7.77 -8.80
C TYR A 30 -6.83 6.31 -8.35
N GLY A 31 -7.64 6.05 -7.32
CA GLY A 31 -7.92 4.70 -6.85
C GLY A 31 -8.54 3.83 -7.96
N ALA A 32 -9.55 4.36 -8.68
CA ALA A 32 -10.19 3.66 -9.79
C ALA A 32 -9.20 3.31 -10.90
N SER A 33 -8.29 4.22 -11.27
CA SER A 33 -7.26 3.96 -12.28
C SER A 33 -6.30 2.84 -11.85
N LYS A 34 -5.94 2.79 -10.57
CA LYS A 34 -5.09 1.73 -10.00
C LYS A 34 -5.82 0.40 -9.90
N TYR A 35 -7.10 0.40 -9.52
CA TYR A 35 -7.93 -0.80 -9.56
C TYR A 35 -8.02 -1.39 -10.98
N LEU A 36 -8.28 -0.55 -11.99
CA LEU A 36 -8.29 -0.98 -13.39
C LEU A 36 -6.93 -1.56 -13.82
N MET A 37 -5.83 -0.94 -13.40
CA MET A 37 -4.48 -1.47 -13.64
C MET A 37 -4.31 -2.87 -13.02
N GLU A 38 -4.75 -3.08 -11.78
CA GLU A 38 -4.70 -4.41 -11.15
C GLU A 38 -5.46 -5.44 -11.98
N ARG A 39 -6.68 -5.12 -12.42
CA ARG A 39 -7.50 -6.03 -13.25
C ARG A 39 -6.85 -6.33 -14.60
N VAL A 40 -6.30 -5.32 -15.28
CA VAL A 40 -5.61 -5.49 -16.54
C VAL A 40 -4.39 -6.41 -16.40
N PHE A 41 -3.51 -6.17 -15.41
CA PHE A 41 -2.32 -6.99 -15.18
C PHE A 41 -2.68 -8.44 -14.85
N MET A 42 -3.62 -8.64 -13.92
CA MET A 42 -4.02 -9.99 -13.52
C MET A 42 -4.63 -10.78 -14.67
N ASN A 43 -5.49 -10.14 -15.51
CA ASN A 43 -6.11 -10.78 -16.67
C ASN A 43 -5.13 -11.04 -17.83
N SER A 44 -4.03 -10.29 -17.91
CA SER A 44 -3.00 -10.47 -18.94
C SER A 44 -1.97 -11.54 -18.58
N ASN A 45 -2.02 -12.07 -17.34
CA ASN A 45 -1.09 -13.09 -16.89
C ASN A 45 -1.27 -14.39 -17.66
N ASN A 46 -0.16 -14.97 -18.12
CA ASN A 46 -0.10 -16.27 -18.76
C ASN A 46 1.25 -16.96 -18.43
N ASP A 47 1.47 -18.16 -18.98
CA ASP A 47 2.66 -18.95 -18.66
C ASP A 47 3.96 -18.35 -19.22
N THR A 48 3.89 -17.60 -20.31
CA THR A 48 5.06 -16.99 -20.97
C THR A 48 5.37 -15.61 -20.39
N ASN A 49 4.34 -14.76 -20.28
CA ASN A 49 4.46 -13.39 -19.75
C ASN A 49 3.70 -13.30 -18.41
N ARG A 50 4.44 -13.35 -17.32
CA ARG A 50 3.87 -13.36 -15.99
C ARG A 50 3.68 -11.93 -15.47
N PHE A 51 2.44 -11.61 -15.13
CA PHE A 51 2.07 -10.30 -14.59
C PHE A 51 1.67 -10.44 -13.13
N ALA A 52 2.27 -9.63 -12.25
CA ALA A 52 1.92 -9.52 -10.85
C ALA A 52 1.90 -8.05 -10.41
N LEU A 53 1.36 -7.79 -9.23
CA LEU A 53 1.33 -6.42 -8.69
C LEU A 53 1.78 -6.42 -7.23
N THR A 54 2.31 -5.26 -6.80
CA THR A 54 2.48 -4.92 -5.40
C THR A 54 1.46 -3.83 -5.01
N ARG A 55 0.69 -4.05 -3.95
CA ARG A 55 -0.20 -3.03 -3.39
C ARG A 55 0.49 -2.38 -2.21
N PHE A 56 0.91 -1.13 -2.38
CA PHE A 56 1.52 -0.30 -1.37
C PHE A 56 0.45 0.42 -0.54
N ALA A 57 0.75 0.68 0.72
CA ALA A 57 0.10 1.71 1.51
C ALA A 57 0.93 3.01 1.46
N ASN A 58 1.03 3.74 2.58
CA ASN A 58 1.80 5.00 2.60
C ASN A 58 3.29 4.70 2.77
N VAL A 59 4.11 5.12 1.80
CA VAL A 59 5.56 4.97 1.86
C VAL A 59 6.16 6.19 2.54
N ALA A 60 6.75 6.00 3.73
CA ALA A 60 7.41 7.05 4.48
C ALA A 60 8.57 7.67 3.68
N HIS A 61 8.74 8.98 3.79
CA HIS A 61 9.79 9.75 3.12
C HIS A 61 9.81 9.65 1.58
N SER A 62 8.75 9.13 0.95
CA SER A 62 8.65 9.19 -0.51
C SER A 62 8.40 10.62 -1.00
N ALA A 63 8.76 10.91 -2.25
CA ALA A 63 8.53 12.22 -2.86
C ALA A 63 7.04 12.61 -2.79
N GLY A 64 6.75 13.80 -2.27
CA GLY A 64 5.38 14.30 -2.08
C GLY A 64 4.61 13.68 -0.91
N SER A 65 5.23 12.80 -0.09
CA SER A 65 4.58 12.25 1.10
C SER A 65 4.55 13.26 2.25
N VAL A 66 3.74 12.96 3.27
CA VAL A 66 3.45 13.86 4.38
C VAL A 66 4.68 14.17 5.26
N LEU A 67 5.56 13.20 5.50
CA LEU A 67 6.72 13.39 6.38
C LEU A 67 7.72 14.43 5.86
N PRO A 68 8.21 14.38 4.61
CA PRO A 68 9.04 15.46 4.06
C PRO A 68 8.35 16.83 4.09
N PHE A 69 7.03 16.87 3.85
CA PHE A 69 6.25 18.09 3.91
C PHE A 69 6.21 18.67 5.34
N TRP A 70 5.94 17.84 6.35
CA TRP A 70 5.92 18.26 7.74
C TRP A 70 7.30 18.68 8.24
N LEU A 71 8.37 17.96 7.90
CA LEU A 71 9.73 18.33 8.23
C LEU A 71 10.13 19.69 7.65
N LYS A 72 9.69 19.98 6.40
CA LYS A 72 9.86 21.30 5.79
C LYS A 72 9.12 22.39 6.56
N LEU A 73 7.83 22.19 6.87
CA LEU A 73 7.04 23.16 7.66
C LEU A 73 7.68 23.44 9.01
N LYS A 74 8.13 22.40 9.72
CA LYS A 74 8.84 22.55 11.00
C LYS A 74 10.11 23.40 10.85
N LYS A 75 10.92 23.16 9.81
CA LYS A 75 12.13 23.95 9.53
C LYS A 75 11.82 25.41 9.24
N GLU A 76 10.65 25.69 8.62
CA GLU A 76 10.16 27.04 8.33
C GLU A 76 9.47 27.71 9.54
N GLY A 77 9.38 27.05 10.70
CA GLY A 77 8.67 27.56 11.90
C GLY A 77 7.15 27.68 11.69
N LYS A 78 6.57 26.87 10.80
CA LYS A 78 5.14 26.87 10.47
C LYS A 78 4.43 25.67 11.12
N PRO A 79 3.13 25.79 11.46
CA PRO A 79 2.35 24.67 11.96
C PRO A 79 2.28 23.53 10.96
N LEU A 80 2.29 22.29 11.47
CA LEU A 80 2.07 21.11 10.64
C LEU A 80 0.60 21.06 10.21
N LYS A 81 0.35 20.90 8.92
CA LYS A 81 -1.00 20.78 8.38
C LYS A 81 -1.47 19.34 8.47
N LEU A 82 -2.54 19.10 9.21
CA LEU A 82 -3.18 17.80 9.37
C LEU A 82 -4.66 17.90 8.96
N THR A 83 -5.14 16.93 8.22
CA THR A 83 -6.51 16.94 7.69
C THR A 83 -7.54 16.53 8.74
N ASP A 84 -7.25 15.50 9.56
CA ASP A 84 -8.16 15.02 10.61
C ASP A 84 -7.36 14.31 11.72
N LYS A 85 -7.79 14.48 13.00
CA LYS A 85 -7.14 13.86 14.17
C LYS A 85 -7.35 12.35 14.23
N ASP A 86 -8.46 11.86 13.70
CA ASP A 86 -8.85 10.45 13.75
C ASP A 86 -8.35 9.65 12.55
N MET A 87 -7.52 10.28 11.70
CA MET A 87 -7.00 9.66 10.49
C MET A 87 -5.90 8.65 10.81
N ASN A 88 -6.10 7.41 10.36
CA ASN A 88 -5.14 6.32 10.48
C ASN A 88 -4.59 5.91 9.12
N ARG A 89 -3.32 5.53 9.08
CA ARG A 89 -2.67 5.08 7.83
C ARG A 89 -1.81 3.85 8.08
N LEU A 90 -1.94 2.86 7.21
CA LEU A 90 -0.91 1.84 7.07
C LEU A 90 0.32 2.52 6.48
N ILE A 91 1.49 2.30 7.07
CA ILE A 91 2.71 2.98 6.65
C ILE A 91 3.92 2.04 6.74
N PHE A 92 4.86 2.21 5.85
CA PHE A 92 6.08 1.43 5.77
C PHE A 92 7.21 2.24 5.13
N THR A 93 8.45 1.74 5.24
CA THR A 93 9.63 2.44 4.75
C THR A 93 9.85 2.22 3.24
N GLN A 94 10.67 3.07 2.61
CA GLN A 94 11.12 2.84 1.23
C GLN A 94 11.88 1.51 1.07
N LYS A 95 12.64 1.12 2.10
CA LYS A 95 13.34 -0.18 2.14
C LYS A 95 12.35 -1.34 2.09
N ASP A 96 11.28 -1.27 2.89
CA ASP A 96 10.23 -2.30 2.90
C ASP A 96 9.50 -2.37 1.56
N ALA A 97 9.23 -1.20 0.94
CA ALA A 97 8.64 -1.12 -0.39
C ALA A 97 9.51 -1.83 -1.44
N ALA A 98 10.82 -1.57 -1.45
CA ALA A 98 11.76 -2.24 -2.34
C ALA A 98 11.84 -3.75 -2.07
N GLN A 99 11.82 -4.16 -0.79
CA GLN A 99 11.80 -5.58 -0.43
C GLN A 99 10.50 -6.27 -0.87
N LEU A 100 9.35 -5.59 -0.78
CA LEU A 100 8.08 -6.14 -1.26
C LEU A 100 8.12 -6.39 -2.77
N ILE A 101 8.68 -5.46 -3.56
CA ILE A 101 8.86 -5.65 -5.01
C ILE A 101 9.74 -6.88 -5.28
N LYS A 102 10.91 -6.98 -4.60
CA LYS A 102 11.82 -8.13 -4.75
C LYS A 102 11.12 -9.44 -4.45
N ARG A 103 10.41 -9.53 -3.32
CA ARG A 103 9.64 -10.73 -2.96
C ARG A 103 8.53 -11.04 -3.97
N THR A 104 7.92 -10.02 -4.57
CA THR A 104 6.92 -10.23 -5.62
C THR A 104 7.54 -10.83 -6.87
N ILE A 105 8.69 -10.31 -7.33
CA ILE A 105 9.42 -10.85 -8.48
C ILE A 105 9.80 -12.31 -8.24
N SER A 106 10.50 -12.60 -7.12
CA SER A 106 10.93 -13.96 -6.77
C SER A 106 9.76 -14.93 -6.63
N TRP A 107 8.65 -14.50 -6.05
CA TRP A 107 7.45 -15.34 -5.96
C TRP A 107 6.84 -15.61 -7.35
N THR A 108 6.77 -14.58 -8.20
CA THR A 108 6.24 -14.71 -9.57
C THR A 108 7.12 -15.64 -10.40
N GLU A 109 8.42 -15.60 -10.22
CA GLU A 109 9.36 -16.51 -10.90
C GLU A 109 9.12 -17.98 -10.52
N LEU A 110 8.85 -18.27 -9.26
CA LEU A 110 8.70 -19.62 -8.74
C LEU A 110 7.27 -20.18 -8.88
N HIS A 111 6.26 -19.35 -8.78
CA HIS A 111 4.86 -19.77 -8.61
C HIS A 111 3.89 -19.20 -9.64
N GLY A 112 4.38 -18.45 -10.64
CA GLY A 112 3.54 -17.76 -11.63
C GLY A 112 3.03 -16.42 -11.15
N GLY A 113 2.29 -15.72 -12.01
CA GLY A 113 1.69 -14.42 -11.78
C GLY A 113 0.20 -14.47 -11.44
N GLY A 114 -0.56 -13.41 -11.82
CA GLY A 114 -2.01 -13.35 -11.65
C GLY A 114 -2.47 -13.00 -10.23
N PHE A 115 -1.65 -12.28 -9.46
CA PHE A 115 -1.97 -11.89 -8.08
C PHE A 115 -1.51 -10.47 -7.75
N VAL A 116 -2.12 -9.91 -6.71
CA VAL A 116 -1.65 -8.69 -6.04
C VAL A 116 -0.99 -9.09 -4.72
N LYS A 117 0.26 -8.67 -4.52
CA LYS A 117 1.01 -8.92 -3.28
C LYS A 117 1.07 -7.67 -2.43
N SER A 118 0.88 -7.86 -1.13
CA SER A 118 1.14 -6.87 -0.09
C SER A 118 1.70 -7.57 1.15
N TYR A 119 1.73 -6.92 2.30
CA TYR A 119 2.06 -7.56 3.58
C TYR A 119 1.35 -6.87 4.74
N LYS A 120 1.33 -7.50 5.91
CA LYS A 120 0.73 -6.97 7.14
C LYS A 120 1.57 -5.81 7.68
N MET A 121 1.26 -4.59 7.24
CA MET A 121 1.91 -3.36 7.71
C MET A 121 1.30 -2.91 9.03
N LYS A 122 2.09 -2.20 9.84
CA LYS A 122 1.57 -1.50 11.03
C LYS A 122 0.82 -0.23 10.62
N CYS A 123 -0.08 0.17 11.51
CA CYS A 123 -0.86 1.39 11.40
C CYS A 123 -0.27 2.48 12.28
N VAL A 124 -0.42 3.73 11.85
CA VAL A 124 -0.13 4.91 12.66
C VAL A 124 -1.33 5.87 12.64
N ASN A 125 -1.69 6.42 13.80
CA ASN A 125 -2.57 7.58 13.84
C ASN A 125 -1.77 8.81 13.40
N MET A 126 -2.29 9.57 12.44
CA MET A 126 -1.56 10.68 11.82
C MET A 126 -1.34 11.87 12.76
N PHE A 127 -2.23 12.08 13.73
CA PHE A 127 -2.05 13.10 14.74
C PHE A 127 -0.93 12.74 15.74
N ASP A 128 -0.83 11.47 16.14
CA ASP A 128 0.24 11.01 17.01
C ASP A 128 1.60 11.04 16.29
N LEU A 129 1.63 10.69 15.00
CA LEU A 129 2.84 10.83 14.18
C LEU A 129 3.25 12.31 14.01
N ALA A 130 2.29 13.22 13.80
CA ALA A 130 2.54 14.66 13.72
C ALA A 130 3.17 15.18 15.02
N LYS A 131 2.70 14.74 16.20
CA LYS A 131 3.27 15.10 17.51
C LYS A 131 4.72 14.66 17.69
N VAL A 132 5.16 13.59 17.01
CA VAL A 132 6.58 13.20 17.00
C VAL A 132 7.42 14.24 16.26
N VAL A 133 6.85 14.88 15.23
CA VAL A 133 7.53 15.92 14.46
C VAL A 133 7.47 17.28 15.17
N SER A 134 6.28 17.75 15.57
CA SER A 134 6.08 19.05 16.23
C SER A 134 4.80 19.05 17.06
N SER A 135 4.76 19.87 18.13
CA SER A 135 3.53 20.15 18.88
C SER A 135 2.63 21.21 18.23
N ASP A 136 3.15 21.99 17.29
CA ASP A 136 2.42 23.03 16.57
C ASP A 136 1.71 22.39 15.34
N ILE A 137 0.41 22.11 15.47
CA ILE A 137 -0.40 21.39 14.48
C ILE A 137 -1.70 22.15 14.20
N GLU A 138 -1.94 22.44 12.93
CA GLU A 138 -3.16 23.04 12.40
C GLU A 138 -4.03 21.96 11.75
N ILE A 139 -5.30 21.88 12.16
CA ILE A 139 -6.29 20.98 11.51
C ILE A 139 -6.93 21.74 10.37
N ILE A 140 -6.73 21.25 9.13
CA ILE A 140 -7.17 21.93 7.91
C ILE A 140 -8.45 21.33 7.28
N GLY A 141 -9.00 20.25 7.85
CA GLY A 141 -10.16 19.54 7.31
C GLY A 141 -9.80 18.52 6.21
N ARG A 142 -10.69 17.53 6.03
CA ARG A 142 -10.50 16.45 5.04
C ARG A 142 -10.76 16.96 3.62
N ARG A 143 -10.03 16.39 2.67
CA ARG A 143 -10.29 16.59 1.24
C ARG A 143 -11.42 15.67 0.77
N PRO A 144 -12.14 16.04 -0.32
CA PRO A 144 -13.10 15.11 -0.92
C PRO A 144 -12.45 13.77 -1.29
N GLY A 145 -13.08 12.67 -0.87
CA GLY A 145 -12.58 11.31 -1.11
C GLY A 145 -11.47 10.84 -0.15
N GLU A 146 -11.08 11.62 0.86
CA GLU A 146 -10.20 11.16 1.94
C GLU A 146 -11.00 10.38 3.00
N LYS A 147 -10.51 9.21 3.37
CA LYS A 147 -11.05 8.35 4.43
C LYS A 147 -10.25 8.51 5.72
N ASN A 148 -10.90 8.28 6.87
CA ASN A 148 -10.18 8.17 8.14
C ASN A 148 -9.34 6.89 8.20
N ASP A 149 -9.88 5.80 7.65
CA ASP A 149 -9.20 4.51 7.55
C ASP A 149 -9.12 4.06 6.09
N GLU A 150 -8.02 3.39 5.74
CA GLU A 150 -7.77 2.84 4.40
C GLU A 150 -7.73 1.31 4.47
N ASP A 151 -8.39 0.67 3.49
CA ASP A 151 -8.40 -0.78 3.36
C ASP A 151 -7.22 -1.24 2.47
N LEU A 152 -6.45 -2.21 2.95
CA LEU A 152 -5.43 -2.91 2.16
C LEU A 152 -6.00 -4.16 1.51
N VAL A 153 -6.90 -4.84 2.23
CA VAL A 153 -7.73 -5.94 1.74
C VAL A 153 -9.17 -5.68 2.17
N SER A 154 -10.07 -5.53 1.21
CA SER A 154 -11.48 -5.28 1.45
C SER A 154 -12.23 -6.57 1.82
N LYS A 155 -13.44 -6.41 2.38
CA LYS A 155 -14.34 -7.56 2.65
C LYS A 155 -14.59 -8.41 1.40
N ASN A 156 -14.67 -7.79 0.23
CA ASN A 156 -14.92 -8.49 -1.04
C ASN A 156 -13.69 -9.23 -1.60
N GLU A 157 -12.53 -9.08 -0.97
CA GLU A 157 -11.28 -9.73 -1.36
C GLU A 157 -10.87 -10.85 -0.40
N VAL A 158 -11.46 -10.92 0.80
CA VAL A 158 -11.08 -11.87 1.86
C VAL A 158 -11.07 -13.31 1.36
N ASP A 159 -12.13 -13.76 0.69
CA ASP A 159 -12.30 -15.16 0.25
C ASP A 159 -11.23 -15.62 -0.76
N ARG A 160 -10.58 -14.68 -1.45
CA ARG A 160 -9.52 -14.92 -2.44
C ARG A 160 -8.15 -14.38 -1.99
N THR A 161 -7.99 -14.13 -0.69
CA THR A 161 -6.76 -13.61 -0.07
C THR A 161 -6.09 -14.66 0.80
N TYR A 162 -4.81 -14.89 0.57
CA TYR A 162 -4.01 -15.93 1.24
C TYR A 162 -2.81 -15.32 1.94
N LEU A 163 -2.44 -15.91 3.08
CA LEU A 163 -1.32 -15.47 3.91
C LEU A 163 -0.13 -16.42 3.76
N TYR A 164 1.04 -15.86 3.49
CA TYR A 164 2.31 -16.57 3.48
C TYR A 164 3.27 -15.86 4.45
N GLY A 165 3.22 -16.26 5.72
CA GLY A 165 3.87 -15.52 6.81
C GLY A 165 3.27 -14.13 6.98
N HIS A 166 4.07 -13.09 6.77
CA HIS A 166 3.60 -11.71 6.79
C HIS A 166 3.08 -11.19 5.43
N ASP A 167 3.34 -11.92 4.35
CA ASP A 167 2.90 -11.53 3.01
C ASP A 167 1.42 -11.88 2.79
N ILE A 168 0.73 -10.98 2.08
CA ILE A 168 -0.67 -11.08 1.69
C ILE A 168 -0.72 -11.24 0.18
N HIS A 169 -1.40 -12.26 -0.31
CA HIS A 169 -1.61 -12.51 -1.74
C HIS A 169 -3.09 -12.49 -2.08
N ILE A 170 -3.51 -11.53 -2.89
CA ILE A 170 -4.89 -11.39 -3.35
C ILE A 170 -4.94 -11.95 -4.78
N ARG A 171 -5.73 -12.98 -5.00
CA ARG A 171 -5.89 -13.65 -6.30
C ARG A 171 -7.12 -13.13 -7.06
N MET A 172 -7.26 -13.53 -8.31
CA MET A 172 -8.46 -13.27 -9.11
C MET A 172 -9.65 -14.03 -8.57
N GLU A 173 -9.42 -15.31 -8.31
CA GLU A 173 -10.42 -16.29 -7.89
C GLU A 173 -10.00 -16.95 -6.58
N GLU A 174 -10.97 -17.52 -5.90
CA GLU A 174 -10.78 -18.36 -4.76
C GLU A 174 -10.10 -19.68 -5.17
N ASN A 175 -9.28 -20.23 -4.30
CA ASN A 175 -8.77 -21.60 -4.43
C ASN A 175 -8.83 -22.30 -3.05
N ASP A 176 -8.62 -23.62 -3.03
CA ASP A 176 -8.75 -24.49 -1.84
C ASP A 176 -7.53 -24.41 -0.88
N GLY A 177 -6.85 -23.29 -0.79
CA GLY A 177 -5.70 -23.13 0.10
C GLY A 177 -6.08 -22.90 1.57
N ASP A 178 -5.33 -23.52 2.50
CA ASP A 178 -5.61 -23.48 3.96
C ASP A 178 -5.25 -22.15 4.63
N ASN A 179 -4.49 -21.28 3.99
CA ASN A 179 -3.96 -20.04 4.59
C ASN A 179 -4.79 -18.81 4.22
N LYS A 180 -6.12 -18.93 4.18
CA LYS A 180 -7.02 -17.81 3.85
C LYS A 180 -6.99 -16.74 4.93
N LEU A 181 -7.07 -15.48 4.50
CA LEU A 181 -7.38 -14.38 5.37
C LEU A 181 -8.83 -14.51 5.85
N THR A 182 -9.10 -14.33 7.13
CA THR A 182 -10.45 -14.51 7.70
C THR A 182 -11.22 -13.20 7.85
N GLU A 183 -10.52 -12.07 7.86
CA GLU A 183 -11.09 -10.74 8.04
C GLU A 183 -10.40 -9.70 7.15
N PRO A 184 -11.07 -8.59 6.79
CA PRO A 184 -10.44 -7.48 6.07
C PRO A 184 -9.20 -6.96 6.80
N TYR A 185 -8.20 -6.52 6.04
CA TYR A 185 -7.00 -5.90 6.61
C TYR A 185 -6.98 -4.41 6.28
N ASN A 186 -7.04 -3.56 7.30
CA ASN A 186 -7.13 -2.11 7.14
C ASN A 186 -6.41 -1.35 8.28
N SER A 187 -6.32 -0.02 8.16
CA SER A 187 -5.65 0.83 9.13
C SER A 187 -6.35 0.91 10.49
N LYS A 188 -7.63 0.52 10.59
CA LYS A 188 -8.37 0.46 11.85
C LYS A 188 -8.02 -0.77 12.67
N SER A 189 -7.89 -1.95 12.01
CA SER A 189 -7.67 -3.25 12.66
C SER A 189 -6.19 -3.64 12.76
N ALA A 190 -5.31 -3.03 11.96
CA ALA A 190 -3.88 -3.34 11.97
C ALA A 190 -3.19 -2.98 13.29
N PRO A 191 -2.14 -3.71 13.69
CA PRO A 191 -1.34 -3.38 14.86
C PRO A 191 -0.80 -1.96 14.77
N LYS A 192 -0.92 -1.19 15.86
CA LYS A 192 -0.44 0.18 15.91
C LYS A 192 1.07 0.23 16.15
N MET A 193 1.72 1.21 15.53
CA MET A 193 3.12 1.52 15.84
C MET A 193 3.24 2.06 17.26
N THR A 194 4.32 1.68 17.94
CA THR A 194 4.72 2.29 19.20
C THR A 194 5.29 3.70 18.97
N LYS A 195 5.42 4.47 20.03
CA LYS A 195 6.02 5.82 19.96
C LYS A 195 7.49 5.77 19.49
N GLU A 196 8.20 4.73 19.88
CA GLU A 196 9.59 4.49 19.50
C GLU A 196 9.68 4.18 18.00
N GLU A 197 8.84 3.33 17.48
CA GLU A 197 8.75 3.01 16.03
C GLU A 197 8.38 4.25 15.20
N MET A 198 7.46 5.09 15.70
CA MET A 198 7.13 6.36 15.03
C MET A 198 8.32 7.33 15.01
N LYS A 199 9.13 7.39 16.08
CA LYS A 199 10.36 8.19 16.11
C LYS A 199 11.38 7.67 15.11
N GLU A 200 11.58 6.35 15.06
CA GLU A 200 12.47 5.71 14.08
C GLU A 200 11.99 6.00 12.65
N LEU A 201 10.69 5.88 12.39
CA LEU A 201 10.09 6.19 11.09
C LEU A 201 10.33 7.64 10.66
N VAL A 202 10.29 8.59 11.60
CA VAL A 202 10.45 10.03 11.30
C VAL A 202 11.92 10.44 11.16
N TRP A 203 12.81 9.89 12.00
CA TRP A 203 14.19 10.38 12.16
C TRP A 203 15.26 9.38 11.75
N GLY A 204 14.91 8.10 11.53
CA GLY A 204 15.84 7.02 11.18
C GLY A 204 16.10 6.83 9.69
N GLY A 205 15.62 7.73 8.82
CA GLY A 205 15.79 7.68 7.37
C GLY A 205 16.95 8.53 6.84
#